data_3376549a9c678882b4b313706104fbe2
#
_entry.id   3376549a9c678882b4b313706104fbe2
#
_cell.length_a   1.000
_cell.length_b   1.000
_cell.length_c   1.000
_cell.angle_alpha   90.00
_cell.angle_beta   90.00
_cell.angle_gamma   90.00
#
_symmetry.space_group_name_H-M   'P 1'
#
loop_
_entity.id
_entity.type
_entity.pdbx_description
1 polymer ?
#
loop_
_entity_poly.entity_id
_entity_poly.type
_entity_poly.pdbx_seq_one_letter_code
_entity_poly.pdbx_strand_id
1 'polypeptide(L)'
;VFFLRQHFFPEEECLRAFRVMGLEVRAFEVGESWAAETIARLCPELVEFLPDFVFCINHIGFDKSGWLTGLLREARLPAATWYVDHPDFIIRAHPENVSDWVAVFVWDKNYVENLQKMGFPLVTYLPLAADTQLFRPYRHPPVDRFGRHPAAFVGGTWSSRVDQQLARYQRQPALLAYIEAAAVNFRYSPHYQAKEDLAEVYPGYKALPVADQVDLEAATLWLASKWDRVERVSALLPAGLKVFGDPAWLQYLPDPEAYGGPLHYHRELPAFYQCVEVNLNFTSLQMKNGLNQRVFDVPAAGAFLLTDHKEALFEVFGPDEVVTYRSLEEAREKLDFYLRYPETRRRLATRARERVLSQHTYGHRLQVVVQQLTRVFFSPGSRFPQSFPGNKPAFERALPDK
;
A
#
# COMPACT_ATOMS: atom_id res chain seq x y z
N VAL A 1 -21.13 -5.57 -5.46
CA VAL A 1 -20.17 -4.77 -4.66
C VAL A 1 -20.46 -3.29 -4.85
N PHE A 2 -20.61 -2.55 -3.78
CA PHE A 2 -20.66 -1.08 -3.83
C PHE A 2 -19.30 -0.52 -3.41
N PHE A 3 -18.59 0.12 -4.37
CA PHE A 3 -17.19 0.51 -4.19
C PHE A 3 -17.07 2.02 -3.95
N LEU A 4 -16.71 2.42 -2.73
CA LEU A 4 -16.42 3.82 -2.38
C LEU A 4 -15.01 4.18 -2.84
N ARG A 5 -14.85 5.26 -3.64
CA ARG A 5 -13.57 5.62 -4.25
C ARG A 5 -13.28 7.12 -4.29
N GLN A 6 -11.99 7.46 -4.34
CA GLN A 6 -11.45 8.82 -4.55
C GLN A 6 -10.27 8.84 -5.53
N HIS A 7 -10.22 7.93 -6.50
CA HIS A 7 -9.09 7.76 -7.43
C HIS A 7 -7.75 7.46 -6.74
N PHE A 8 -7.83 6.75 -5.63
CA PHE A 8 -6.66 6.34 -4.86
C PHE A 8 -6.11 4.99 -5.36
N PHE A 9 -4.81 4.80 -5.26
CA PHE A 9 -4.21 3.49 -5.53
C PHE A 9 -4.58 2.49 -4.39
N PRO A 10 -4.95 1.26 -4.66
CA PRO A 10 -5.12 0.52 -5.91
C PRO A 10 -6.61 0.32 -6.33
N GLU A 11 -7.42 1.36 -6.31
CA GLU A 11 -8.86 1.26 -6.58
C GLU A 11 -9.19 0.73 -7.97
N GLU A 12 -8.48 1.19 -9.01
CA GLU A 12 -8.71 0.75 -10.40
C GLU A 12 -8.39 -0.75 -10.58
N GLU A 13 -7.33 -1.21 -9.94
CA GLU A 13 -6.91 -2.61 -9.93
C GLU A 13 -7.96 -3.50 -9.26
N CYS A 14 -8.50 -3.05 -8.12
CA CYS A 14 -9.56 -3.74 -7.39
C CYS A 14 -10.87 -3.77 -8.18
N LEU A 15 -11.28 -2.64 -8.75
CA LEU A 15 -12.49 -2.55 -9.60
C LEU A 15 -12.41 -3.52 -10.78
N ARG A 16 -11.26 -3.56 -11.45
CA ARG A 16 -11.02 -4.46 -12.58
C ARG A 16 -11.08 -5.92 -12.13
N ALA A 17 -10.43 -6.24 -11.01
CA ALA A 17 -10.40 -7.60 -10.50
C ALA A 17 -11.78 -8.10 -10.07
N PHE A 18 -12.59 -7.31 -9.39
CA PHE A 18 -13.97 -7.67 -9.06
C PHE A 18 -14.82 -7.97 -10.32
N ARG A 19 -14.69 -7.14 -11.37
CA ARG A 19 -15.40 -7.36 -12.63
C ARG A 19 -14.94 -8.64 -13.34
N VAL A 20 -13.63 -8.94 -13.34
CA VAL A 20 -13.07 -10.18 -13.90
C VAL A 20 -13.57 -11.41 -13.13
N MET A 21 -13.79 -11.29 -11.82
CA MET A 21 -14.42 -12.34 -11.00
C MET A 21 -15.92 -12.52 -11.28
N GLY A 22 -16.52 -11.72 -12.17
CA GLY A 22 -17.94 -11.79 -12.51
C GLY A 22 -18.86 -11.10 -11.52
N LEU A 23 -18.33 -10.29 -10.62
CA LEU A 23 -19.14 -9.52 -9.67
C LEU A 23 -19.65 -8.23 -10.33
N GLU A 24 -20.91 -7.89 -10.05
CA GLU A 24 -21.45 -6.60 -10.41
C GLU A 24 -20.88 -5.53 -9.44
N VAL A 25 -20.34 -4.45 -10.01
CA VAL A 25 -19.68 -3.41 -9.23
C VAL A 25 -20.21 -2.04 -9.60
N ARG A 26 -20.79 -1.35 -8.62
CA ARG A 26 -21.12 0.07 -8.70
C ARG A 26 -20.06 0.88 -7.96
N ALA A 27 -19.34 1.73 -8.68
CA ALA A 27 -18.36 2.64 -8.10
C ALA A 27 -19.01 3.97 -7.76
N PHE A 28 -18.83 4.43 -6.53
CA PHE A 28 -19.35 5.70 -6.02
C PHE A 28 -18.19 6.65 -5.70
N GLU A 29 -18.17 7.79 -6.38
CA GLU A 29 -17.17 8.84 -6.14
C GLU A 29 -17.48 9.60 -4.86
N VAL A 30 -16.62 9.45 -3.87
CA VAL A 30 -16.68 10.20 -2.61
C VAL A 30 -15.94 11.52 -2.78
N GLY A 31 -16.55 12.64 -2.45
CA GLY A 31 -15.90 13.94 -2.44
C GLY A 31 -14.79 14.05 -1.37
N GLU A 32 -14.00 15.12 -1.43
CA GLU A 32 -12.93 15.39 -0.45
C GLU A 32 -13.45 15.62 0.97
N SER A 33 -14.71 16.02 1.09
CA SER A 33 -15.38 16.22 2.37
C SER A 33 -16.76 15.54 2.39
N TRP A 34 -17.16 15.02 3.54
CA TRP A 34 -18.51 14.55 3.79
C TRP A 34 -19.44 15.76 3.93
N ALA A 35 -19.96 16.24 2.81
CA ALA A 35 -21.03 17.20 2.78
C ALA A 35 -22.40 16.46 2.82
N ALA A 36 -23.45 17.13 3.28
CA ALA A 36 -24.82 16.62 3.22
C ALA A 36 -25.22 16.16 1.81
N GLU A 37 -24.63 16.74 0.78
CA GLU A 37 -24.78 16.37 -0.62
C GLU A 37 -24.24 14.96 -0.94
N THR A 38 -23.08 14.56 -0.36
CA THR A 38 -22.53 13.21 -0.54
C THR A 38 -23.49 12.16 0.07
N ILE A 39 -24.04 12.44 1.25
CA ILE A 39 -25.01 11.57 1.91
C ILE A 39 -26.28 11.45 1.09
N ALA A 40 -26.81 12.59 0.61
CA ALA A 40 -28.02 12.63 -0.20
C ALA A 40 -27.89 11.84 -1.52
N ARG A 41 -26.69 11.72 -2.06
CA ARG A 41 -26.41 10.90 -3.25
C ARG A 41 -26.19 9.42 -2.90
N LEU A 42 -25.49 9.12 -1.81
CA LEU A 42 -25.12 7.77 -1.42
C LEU A 42 -26.33 6.89 -1.10
N CYS A 43 -27.26 7.38 -0.30
CA CYS A 43 -28.40 6.59 0.16
C CYS A 43 -29.29 6.08 -0.98
N PRO A 44 -29.72 6.92 -1.95
CA PRO A 44 -30.48 6.43 -3.10
C PRO A 44 -29.75 5.39 -3.94
N GLU A 45 -28.45 5.56 -4.18
CA GLU A 45 -27.66 4.61 -4.94
C GLU A 45 -27.49 3.26 -4.23
N LEU A 46 -27.32 3.25 -2.91
CA LEU A 46 -27.30 2.02 -2.12
C LEU A 46 -28.63 1.27 -2.19
N VAL A 47 -29.75 2.00 -2.07
CA VAL A 47 -31.11 1.42 -2.13
C VAL A 47 -31.43 0.90 -3.54
N GLU A 48 -31.03 1.62 -4.58
CA GLU A 48 -31.23 1.18 -5.96
C GLU A 48 -30.40 -0.05 -6.32
N PHE A 49 -29.11 -0.05 -5.92
CA PHE A 49 -28.16 -1.11 -6.29
C PHE A 49 -28.28 -2.37 -5.45
N LEU A 50 -28.74 -2.26 -4.19
CA LEU A 50 -28.85 -3.35 -3.22
C LEU A 50 -27.57 -4.22 -3.15
N PRO A 51 -26.43 -3.66 -2.75
CA PRO A 51 -25.17 -4.39 -2.72
C PRO A 51 -25.14 -5.49 -1.66
N ASP A 52 -24.40 -6.57 -1.90
CA ASP A 52 -24.10 -7.57 -0.87
C ASP A 52 -23.14 -7.01 0.19
N PHE A 53 -22.21 -6.17 -0.22
CA PHE A 53 -21.28 -5.48 0.68
C PHE A 53 -20.75 -4.18 0.08
N VAL A 54 -20.26 -3.30 0.97
CA VAL A 54 -19.49 -2.10 0.61
C VAL A 54 -18.01 -2.42 0.66
N PHE A 55 -17.23 -1.93 -0.30
CA PHE A 55 -15.78 -2.05 -0.31
C PHE A 55 -15.11 -0.70 -0.45
N CYS A 56 -13.99 -0.51 0.24
CA CYS A 56 -13.14 0.68 0.07
C CYS A 56 -11.67 0.38 0.38
N ILE A 57 -10.80 1.29 -0.03
CA ILE A 57 -9.39 1.31 0.35
C ILE A 57 -9.24 2.34 1.49
N ASN A 58 -8.43 2.02 2.52
CA ASN A 58 -8.06 2.97 3.57
C ASN A 58 -9.24 3.70 4.26
N HIS A 59 -10.38 3.04 4.45
CA HIS A 59 -11.60 3.68 4.96
C HIS A 59 -12.07 4.91 4.14
N ILE A 60 -11.69 5.01 2.87
CA ILE A 60 -12.19 6.06 1.98
C ILE A 60 -13.72 6.01 1.96
N GLY A 61 -14.33 7.15 2.17
CA GLY A 61 -15.79 7.28 2.24
C GLY A 61 -16.39 7.10 3.64
N PHE A 62 -15.61 6.77 4.65
CA PHE A 62 -16.09 6.79 6.04
C PHE A 62 -15.84 8.18 6.65
N ASP A 63 -16.88 8.76 7.22
CA ASP A 63 -16.82 10.06 7.86
C ASP A 63 -16.24 9.98 9.29
N LYS A 64 -15.70 11.09 9.77
CA LYS A 64 -15.05 11.15 11.09
C LYS A 64 -16.02 10.96 12.27
N SER A 65 -17.33 11.15 12.08
CA SER A 65 -18.34 11.00 13.11
C SER A 65 -18.92 9.59 13.21
N GLY A 66 -18.56 8.68 12.29
CA GLY A 66 -19.07 7.31 12.25
C GLY A 66 -20.50 7.19 11.72
N TRP A 67 -21.00 8.21 11.04
CA TRP A 67 -22.35 8.20 10.49
C TRP A 67 -22.56 7.05 9.50
N LEU A 68 -21.62 6.88 8.53
CA LEU A 68 -21.69 5.78 7.56
C LEU A 68 -21.60 4.43 8.26
N THR A 69 -20.72 4.29 9.24
CA THR A 69 -20.60 3.06 10.04
C THR A 69 -21.91 2.71 10.73
N GLY A 70 -22.59 3.71 11.31
CA GLY A 70 -23.92 3.56 11.91
C GLY A 70 -24.98 3.14 10.89
N LEU A 71 -25.01 3.79 9.73
CA LEU A 71 -25.95 3.46 8.64
C LEU A 71 -25.77 2.02 8.16
N LEU A 72 -24.55 1.60 7.90
CA LEU A 72 -24.25 0.24 7.42
C LEU A 72 -24.65 -0.82 8.45
N ARG A 73 -24.42 -0.55 9.74
CA ARG A 73 -24.84 -1.43 10.84
C ARG A 73 -26.36 -1.54 10.91
N GLU A 74 -27.11 -0.43 10.84
CA GLU A 74 -28.54 -0.43 10.87
C GLU A 74 -29.16 -1.12 9.64
N ALA A 75 -28.58 -0.88 8.46
CA ALA A 75 -28.97 -1.55 7.22
C ALA A 75 -28.54 -3.03 7.19
N ARG A 76 -27.77 -3.51 8.16
CA ARG A 76 -27.17 -4.86 8.18
C ARG A 76 -26.36 -5.14 6.91
N LEU A 77 -25.69 -4.13 6.39
CA LEU A 77 -24.89 -4.18 5.19
C LEU A 77 -23.41 -4.23 5.59
N PRO A 78 -22.69 -5.36 5.37
CA PRO A 78 -21.30 -5.45 5.74
C PRO A 78 -20.42 -4.56 4.85
N ALA A 79 -19.32 -4.08 5.42
CA ALA A 79 -18.29 -3.40 4.70
C ALA A 79 -16.95 -4.14 4.80
N ALA A 80 -16.12 -3.98 3.79
CA ALA A 80 -14.73 -4.39 3.80
C ALA A 80 -13.84 -3.20 3.48
N THR A 81 -12.84 -2.95 4.31
CA THR A 81 -11.80 -1.97 4.03
C THR A 81 -10.44 -2.66 3.91
N TRP A 82 -9.68 -2.31 2.89
CA TRP A 82 -8.32 -2.79 2.75
C TRP A 82 -7.33 -1.66 3.00
N TYR A 83 -6.65 -1.70 4.14
CA TYR A 83 -5.57 -0.76 4.43
C TYR A 83 -4.34 -1.10 3.61
N VAL A 84 -3.91 -0.16 2.80
CA VAL A 84 -2.69 -0.18 1.99
C VAL A 84 -1.70 0.91 2.41
N ASP A 85 -2.11 1.75 3.38
CA ASP A 85 -1.30 2.72 4.12
C ASP A 85 -1.36 2.43 5.62
N HIS A 86 -0.64 3.24 6.41
CA HIS A 86 -0.52 3.08 7.85
C HIS A 86 -1.88 3.22 8.55
N PRO A 87 -2.46 2.15 9.10
CA PRO A 87 -3.84 2.16 9.61
C PRO A 87 -4.03 3.11 10.80
N ASP A 88 -3.04 3.25 11.69
CA ASP A 88 -3.15 4.14 12.85
C ASP A 88 -3.37 5.61 12.45
N PHE A 89 -2.81 6.04 11.31
CA PHE A 89 -3.00 7.40 10.82
C PHE A 89 -4.39 7.64 10.21
N ILE A 90 -5.13 6.56 9.99
CA ILE A 90 -6.45 6.60 9.37
C ILE A 90 -7.54 6.43 10.43
N ILE A 91 -7.39 5.44 11.33
CA ILE A 91 -8.51 5.01 12.18
C ILE A 91 -8.35 5.37 13.66
N ARG A 92 -7.09 5.51 14.19
CA ARG A 92 -6.89 5.65 15.64
C ARG A 92 -7.53 6.91 16.24
N ALA A 93 -7.65 7.97 15.46
CA ALA A 93 -8.33 9.19 15.86
C ALA A 93 -9.86 9.17 15.62
N HIS A 94 -10.40 8.08 15.08
CA HIS A 94 -11.80 7.94 14.67
C HIS A 94 -12.40 6.63 15.16
N PRO A 95 -12.46 6.38 16.48
CA PRO A 95 -12.96 5.14 17.07
C PRO A 95 -14.43 4.85 16.72
N GLU A 96 -15.20 5.87 16.32
CA GLU A 96 -16.59 5.77 15.87
C GLU A 96 -16.74 4.88 14.63
N ASN A 97 -15.66 4.71 13.86
CA ASN A 97 -15.64 3.87 12.68
C ASN A 97 -15.26 2.40 12.97
N VAL A 98 -14.98 2.07 14.23
CA VAL A 98 -14.75 0.69 14.65
C VAL A 98 -16.09 -0.03 14.77
N SER A 99 -16.28 -1.12 14.03
CA SER A 99 -17.53 -1.85 13.99
C SER A 99 -17.31 -3.32 13.67
N ASP A 100 -18.18 -4.17 14.20
CA ASP A 100 -18.25 -5.60 13.87
C ASP A 100 -18.88 -5.87 12.48
N TRP A 101 -19.49 -4.85 11.87
CA TRP A 101 -19.95 -4.88 10.48
C TRP A 101 -18.88 -4.48 9.45
N VAL A 102 -17.66 -4.15 9.92
CA VAL A 102 -16.52 -3.79 9.06
C VAL A 102 -15.46 -4.86 9.15
N ALA A 103 -15.24 -5.59 8.06
CA ALA A 103 -14.11 -6.49 7.89
C ALA A 103 -12.88 -5.69 7.44
N VAL A 104 -11.78 -5.84 8.16
CA VAL A 104 -10.53 -5.13 7.90
C VAL A 104 -9.52 -6.07 7.26
N PHE A 105 -8.95 -5.64 6.16
CA PHE A 105 -7.80 -6.26 5.52
C PHE A 105 -6.62 -5.33 5.64
N VAL A 106 -5.43 -5.85 5.95
CA VAL A 106 -4.24 -5.02 6.19
C VAL A 106 -3.00 -5.62 5.56
N TRP A 107 -2.25 -4.79 4.88
CA TRP A 107 -1.09 -5.14 4.06
C TRP A 107 0.15 -5.61 4.86
N ASP A 108 0.22 -5.33 6.17
CA ASP A 108 1.32 -5.74 7.05
C ASP A 108 0.76 -6.43 8.30
N LYS A 109 1.30 -7.62 8.61
CA LYS A 109 0.89 -8.45 9.76
C LYS A 109 1.02 -7.74 11.10
N ASN A 110 1.98 -6.83 11.23
CA ASN A 110 2.25 -6.15 12.49
C ASN A 110 1.10 -5.25 12.95
N TYR A 111 0.18 -4.89 12.04
CA TYR A 111 -1.01 -4.12 12.39
C TYR A 111 -2.21 -4.98 12.81
N VAL A 112 -2.19 -6.30 12.56
CA VAL A 112 -3.34 -7.16 12.85
C VAL A 112 -3.75 -7.09 14.32
N GLU A 113 -2.80 -7.35 15.22
CA GLU A 113 -3.07 -7.34 16.66
C GLU A 113 -3.50 -5.96 17.17
N ASN A 114 -2.89 -4.89 16.65
CA ASN A 114 -3.23 -3.51 17.02
C ASN A 114 -4.66 -3.15 16.61
N LEU A 115 -5.06 -3.48 15.38
CA LEU A 115 -6.41 -3.26 14.89
C LEU A 115 -7.46 -4.09 15.66
N GLN A 116 -7.11 -5.33 16.05
CA GLN A 116 -7.97 -6.14 16.92
C GLN A 116 -8.13 -5.52 18.31
N LYS A 117 -7.06 -4.99 18.91
CA LYS A 117 -7.10 -4.26 20.18
C LYS A 117 -7.93 -2.96 20.10
N MET A 118 -7.99 -2.32 18.94
CA MET A 118 -8.86 -1.17 18.72
C MET A 118 -10.35 -1.56 18.69
N GLY A 119 -10.68 -2.83 18.56
CA GLY A 119 -12.05 -3.35 18.60
C GLY A 119 -12.57 -3.89 17.26
N PHE A 120 -11.75 -3.99 16.22
CA PHE A 120 -12.16 -4.69 15.00
C PHE A 120 -12.09 -6.21 15.20
N PRO A 121 -13.24 -6.93 15.16
CA PRO A 121 -13.22 -8.37 15.40
C PRO A 121 -12.75 -9.18 14.19
N LEU A 122 -12.74 -8.57 13.01
CA LEU A 122 -12.46 -9.22 11.73
C LEU A 122 -11.29 -8.52 11.05
N VAL A 123 -10.07 -8.91 11.42
CA VAL A 123 -8.83 -8.38 10.82
C VAL A 123 -8.08 -9.52 10.14
N THR A 124 -7.79 -9.35 8.86
CA THR A 124 -7.10 -10.33 8.03
C THR A 124 -5.85 -9.70 7.38
N TYR A 125 -4.70 -10.36 7.52
CA TYR A 125 -3.51 -9.99 6.75
C TYR A 125 -3.76 -10.23 5.26
N LEU A 126 -3.54 -9.21 4.45
CA LEU A 126 -3.71 -9.26 3.01
C LEU A 126 -2.66 -8.36 2.33
N PRO A 127 -1.52 -8.91 1.88
CA PRO A 127 -0.46 -8.14 1.24
C PRO A 127 -0.93 -7.56 -0.09
N LEU A 128 -0.23 -6.55 -0.60
CA LEU A 128 -0.45 -5.99 -1.94
C LEU A 128 -0.31 -7.06 -3.03
N ALA A 129 -0.59 -6.70 -4.27
CA ALA A 129 -0.64 -7.63 -5.41
C ALA A 129 -0.23 -6.95 -6.72
N ALA A 130 -0.10 -7.70 -7.80
CA ALA A 130 0.09 -7.15 -9.15
C ALA A 130 -1.21 -7.13 -9.95
N ASP A 131 -1.37 -6.09 -10.76
CA ASP A 131 -2.31 -6.10 -11.90
C ASP A 131 -1.60 -6.66 -13.13
N THR A 132 -1.86 -7.91 -13.43
CA THR A 132 -1.20 -8.63 -14.53
C THR A 132 -1.74 -8.28 -15.92
N GLN A 133 -2.82 -7.52 -16.01
CA GLN A 133 -3.26 -6.94 -17.27
C GLN A 133 -2.44 -5.70 -17.60
N LEU A 134 -2.03 -4.95 -16.59
CA LEU A 134 -1.22 -3.76 -16.70
C LEU A 134 0.28 -4.11 -16.76
N PHE A 135 0.79 -4.84 -15.76
CA PHE A 135 2.19 -5.26 -15.66
C PHE A 135 2.38 -6.61 -16.31
N ARG A 136 2.78 -6.57 -17.58
CA ARG A 136 3.05 -7.75 -18.41
C ARG A 136 4.27 -7.53 -19.29
N PRO A 137 4.98 -8.60 -19.71
CA PRO A 137 6.09 -8.47 -20.64
C PRO A 137 5.65 -7.89 -21.98
N TYR A 138 6.44 -6.94 -22.48
CA TYR A 138 6.34 -6.45 -23.85
C TYR A 138 7.23 -7.29 -24.75
N ARG A 139 6.74 -7.63 -25.94
CA ARG A 139 7.55 -8.34 -26.95
C ARG A 139 8.80 -7.55 -27.32
N HIS A 140 8.67 -6.23 -27.38
CA HIS A 140 9.74 -5.27 -27.65
C HIS A 140 9.61 -4.13 -26.62
N PRO A 141 10.41 -4.15 -25.54
CA PRO A 141 10.45 -3.04 -24.59
C PRO A 141 10.80 -1.73 -25.31
N PRO A 142 10.12 -0.60 -25.02
CA PRO A 142 10.29 0.65 -25.76
C PRO A 142 11.54 1.42 -25.31
N VAL A 143 12.71 0.84 -25.57
CA VAL A 143 14.01 1.43 -25.22
C VAL A 143 14.28 2.74 -25.95
N ASP A 144 13.71 2.94 -27.12
CA ASP A 144 13.81 4.21 -27.86
C ASP A 144 13.15 5.37 -27.10
N ARG A 145 12.12 5.08 -26.29
CA ARG A 145 11.42 6.08 -25.49
C ARG A 145 12.06 6.32 -24.13
N PHE A 146 12.48 5.27 -23.44
CA PHE A 146 12.92 5.36 -22.06
C PHE A 146 14.44 5.26 -21.89
N GLY A 147 15.18 4.84 -22.92
CA GLY A 147 16.56 4.45 -22.80
C GLY A 147 16.72 3.05 -22.20
N ARG A 148 17.94 2.56 -22.17
CA ARG A 148 18.31 1.33 -21.45
C ARG A 148 19.13 1.72 -20.24
N HIS A 149 18.74 1.23 -19.06
CA HIS A 149 19.41 1.54 -17.81
C HIS A 149 19.97 0.28 -17.16
N PRO A 150 21.27 0.26 -16.81
CA PRO A 150 21.85 -0.84 -16.03
C PRO A 150 21.11 -1.00 -14.67
N ALA A 151 20.90 0.10 -13.98
CA ALA A 151 20.15 0.10 -12.72
C ALA A 151 19.24 1.33 -12.61
N ALA A 152 18.06 1.14 -12.05
CA ALA A 152 17.18 2.27 -11.76
C ALA A 152 16.40 2.06 -10.45
N PHE A 153 16.14 3.18 -9.77
CA PHE A 153 15.17 3.30 -8.69
C PHE A 153 14.01 4.18 -9.14
N VAL A 154 12.78 3.72 -8.92
CA VAL A 154 11.57 4.50 -9.18
C VAL A 154 10.85 4.77 -7.87
N GLY A 155 10.74 6.04 -7.49
CA GLY A 155 10.02 6.46 -6.28
C GLY A 155 10.31 7.90 -5.91
N GLY A 156 9.34 8.56 -5.28
CA GLY A 156 9.47 9.95 -4.84
C GLY A 156 10.35 10.12 -3.59
N THR A 157 10.78 11.36 -3.37
CA THR A 157 11.56 11.77 -2.19
C THR A 157 10.74 11.84 -0.90
N TRP A 158 9.42 11.97 -1.00
CA TRP A 158 8.50 12.39 0.07
C TRP A 158 8.62 13.85 0.49
N SER A 159 9.44 14.68 -0.18
CA SER A 159 9.70 16.07 0.22
C SER A 159 8.42 16.87 0.39
N SER A 160 7.54 16.90 -0.61
CA SER A 160 6.27 17.63 -0.54
C SER A 160 5.40 17.19 0.66
N ARG A 161 5.34 15.90 0.94
CA ARG A 161 4.57 15.37 2.07
C ARG A 161 5.19 15.76 3.42
N VAL A 162 6.51 15.68 3.52
CA VAL A 162 7.25 16.12 4.71
C VAL A 162 7.05 17.61 4.94
N ASP A 163 7.21 18.44 3.92
CA ASP A 163 7.06 19.89 4.01
C ASP A 163 5.63 20.26 4.46
N GLN A 164 4.60 19.59 3.92
CA GLN A 164 3.21 19.77 4.32
C GLN A 164 2.98 19.38 5.80
N GLN A 165 3.56 18.28 6.26
CA GLN A 165 3.43 17.84 7.65
C GLN A 165 4.15 18.78 8.59
N LEU A 166 5.40 19.16 8.28
CA LEU A 166 6.21 20.03 9.13
C LEU A 166 5.73 21.49 9.15
N ALA A 167 5.04 21.95 8.11
CA ALA A 167 4.48 23.31 8.06
C ALA A 167 3.57 23.61 9.26
N ARG A 168 2.91 22.63 9.83
CA ARG A 168 2.06 22.76 11.03
C ARG A 168 2.84 23.15 12.28
N TYR A 169 4.14 22.80 12.33
CA TYR A 169 5.02 22.97 13.49
C TYR A 169 6.04 24.09 13.32
N GLN A 170 6.06 24.81 12.19
CA GLN A 170 7.05 25.88 11.92
C GLN A 170 7.14 26.94 13.00
N ARG A 171 6.04 27.22 13.72
CA ARG A 171 5.98 28.19 14.83
C ARG A 171 6.25 27.55 16.21
N GLN A 172 6.61 26.28 16.24
CA GLN A 172 6.82 25.49 17.44
C GLN A 172 8.19 24.76 17.39
N PRO A 173 9.32 25.49 17.50
CA PRO A 173 10.64 24.94 17.26
C PRO A 173 10.99 23.77 18.20
N ALA A 174 10.44 23.75 19.42
CA ALA A 174 10.65 22.65 20.34
C ALA A 174 9.99 21.34 19.82
N LEU A 175 8.78 21.41 19.23
CA LEU A 175 8.15 20.25 18.65
C LEU A 175 8.88 19.77 17.40
N LEU A 176 9.38 20.67 16.55
CA LEU A 176 10.22 20.29 15.41
C LEU A 176 11.47 19.53 15.87
N ALA A 177 12.15 20.00 16.92
CA ALA A 177 13.32 19.32 17.46
C ALA A 177 12.99 17.91 17.98
N TYR A 178 11.84 17.70 18.61
CA TYR A 178 11.39 16.37 19.02
C TYR A 178 11.06 15.46 17.81
N ILE A 179 10.39 15.99 16.78
CA ILE A 179 10.10 15.25 15.54
C ILE A 179 11.41 14.81 14.88
N GLU A 180 12.39 15.70 14.75
CA GLU A 180 13.69 15.41 14.17
C GLU A 180 14.46 14.35 14.96
N ALA A 181 14.53 14.50 16.29
CA ALA A 181 15.19 13.54 17.17
C ALA A 181 14.53 12.15 17.09
N ALA A 182 13.20 12.10 17.16
CA ALA A 182 12.45 10.85 16.99
C ALA A 182 12.64 10.24 15.60
N ALA A 183 12.71 11.06 14.54
CA ALA A 183 12.93 10.58 13.18
C ALA A 183 14.32 9.96 12.99
N VAL A 184 15.36 10.52 13.63
CA VAL A 184 16.70 9.92 13.68
C VAL A 184 16.64 8.55 14.35
N ASN A 185 16.02 8.46 15.54
CA ASN A 185 15.90 7.20 16.28
C ASN A 185 15.11 6.16 15.47
N PHE A 186 13.93 6.53 14.94
CA PHE A 186 13.04 5.63 14.22
C PHE A 186 13.67 4.98 12.99
N ARG A 187 14.62 5.61 12.32
CA ARG A 187 15.34 5.03 11.18
C ARG A 187 16.08 3.74 11.55
N TYR A 188 16.59 3.63 12.76
CA TYR A 188 17.44 2.52 13.21
C TYR A 188 16.78 1.67 14.30
N SER A 189 15.68 2.14 14.90
CA SER A 189 14.98 1.40 15.94
C SER A 189 14.24 0.17 15.38
N PRO A 190 14.01 -0.86 16.19
CA PRO A 190 13.19 -2.01 15.82
C PRO A 190 11.68 -1.70 15.83
N HIS A 191 11.29 -0.52 16.31
CA HIS A 191 9.87 -0.15 16.45
C HIS A 191 9.18 -0.05 15.10
N TYR A 192 7.94 -0.53 15.02
CA TYR A 192 7.10 -0.43 13.81
C TYR A 192 6.36 0.90 13.71
N GLN A 193 6.22 1.60 14.81
CA GLN A 193 5.49 2.86 14.92
C GLN A 193 6.40 3.90 15.57
N ALA A 194 6.31 5.15 15.11
CA ALA A 194 7.14 6.24 15.61
C ALA A 194 6.74 6.73 17.01
N LYS A 195 5.62 6.24 17.57
CA LYS A 195 5.12 6.63 18.89
C LYS A 195 6.08 6.25 20.01
N GLU A 196 6.78 5.13 19.88
CA GLU A 196 7.75 4.68 20.86
C GLU A 196 8.94 5.66 20.88
N ASP A 197 9.50 5.98 19.71
CA ASP A 197 10.62 6.90 19.57
C ASP A 197 10.25 8.33 19.99
N LEU A 198 9.01 8.78 19.70
CA LEU A 198 8.50 10.07 20.20
C LEU A 198 8.34 10.09 21.71
N ALA A 199 7.84 9.01 22.31
CA ALA A 199 7.68 8.92 23.76
C ALA A 199 9.02 8.94 24.51
N GLU A 200 10.12 8.50 23.88
CA GLU A 200 11.46 8.56 24.45
C GLU A 200 12.03 9.99 24.45
N VAL A 201 11.81 10.75 23.39
CA VAL A 201 12.42 12.09 23.25
C VAL A 201 11.53 13.23 23.69
N TYR A 202 10.20 13.06 23.69
CA TYR A 202 9.23 14.08 24.06
C TYR A 202 8.45 13.72 25.33
N PRO A 203 8.81 14.29 26.52
CA PRO A 203 8.17 13.95 27.79
C PRO A 203 6.66 14.23 27.83
N GLY A 204 6.19 15.22 27.08
CA GLY A 204 4.76 15.58 26.99
C GLY A 204 3.93 14.74 26.03
N TYR A 205 4.55 13.89 25.22
CA TYR A 205 3.90 13.17 24.12
C TYR A 205 2.64 12.39 24.56
N LYS A 206 2.74 11.59 25.63
CA LYS A 206 1.62 10.73 26.09
C LYS A 206 0.43 11.49 26.66
N ALA A 207 0.62 12.77 27.03
CA ALA A 207 -0.45 13.62 27.54
C ALA A 207 -1.22 14.36 26.43
N LEU A 208 -0.74 14.29 25.20
CA LEU A 208 -1.41 14.93 24.06
C LEU A 208 -2.71 14.23 23.70
N PRO A 209 -3.70 14.95 23.12
CA PRO A 209 -4.84 14.34 22.44
C PRO A 209 -4.38 13.34 21.38
N VAL A 210 -5.17 12.28 21.17
CA VAL A 210 -4.81 11.20 20.23
C VAL A 210 -4.57 11.72 18.81
N ALA A 211 -5.37 12.69 18.36
CA ALA A 211 -5.19 13.30 17.04
C ALA A 211 -3.82 13.99 16.89
N ASP A 212 -3.38 14.72 17.92
CA ASP A 212 -2.08 15.39 17.92
C ASP A 212 -0.92 14.38 17.99
N GLN A 213 -1.09 13.28 18.74
CA GLN A 213 -0.12 12.17 18.72
C GLN A 213 0.02 11.59 17.31
N VAL A 214 -1.09 11.30 16.63
CA VAL A 214 -1.12 10.77 15.27
C VAL A 214 -0.43 11.72 14.28
N ASP A 215 -0.69 13.03 14.40
CA ASP A 215 -0.06 14.03 13.53
C ASP A 215 1.47 14.10 13.74
N LEU A 216 1.96 14.03 14.98
CA LEU A 216 3.39 14.00 15.28
C LEU A 216 4.06 12.72 14.80
N GLU A 217 3.41 11.58 14.98
CA GLU A 217 3.90 10.29 14.49
C GLU A 217 3.99 10.26 12.96
N ALA A 218 2.99 10.80 12.27
CA ALA A 218 3.00 10.91 10.82
C ALA A 218 4.15 11.81 10.34
N ALA A 219 4.35 12.97 10.96
CA ALA A 219 5.45 13.87 10.65
C ALA A 219 6.82 13.18 10.84
N THR A 220 7.00 12.50 11.97
CA THR A 220 8.23 11.75 12.31
C THR A 220 8.50 10.65 11.28
N LEU A 221 7.50 9.83 10.99
CA LEU A 221 7.63 8.71 10.06
C LEU A 221 7.99 9.17 8.64
N TRP A 222 7.32 10.22 8.14
CA TRP A 222 7.59 10.72 6.81
C TRP A 222 8.96 11.38 6.70
N LEU A 223 9.39 12.11 7.72
CA LEU A 223 10.73 12.71 7.80
C LEU A 223 11.82 11.61 7.80
N ALA A 224 11.68 10.62 8.67
CA ALA A 224 12.57 9.47 8.72
C ALA A 224 12.63 8.71 7.38
N SER A 225 11.47 8.48 6.74
CA SER A 225 11.38 7.80 5.45
C SER A 225 12.06 8.58 4.32
N LYS A 226 11.96 9.92 4.33
CA LYS A 226 12.66 10.79 3.40
C LYS A 226 14.17 10.67 3.56
N TRP A 227 14.69 10.80 4.77
CA TRP A 227 16.12 10.72 5.05
C TRP A 227 16.71 9.35 4.71
N ASP A 228 16.05 8.26 5.13
CA ASP A 228 16.47 6.89 4.79
C ASP A 228 16.56 6.68 3.28
N ARG A 229 15.54 7.13 2.54
CA ARG A 229 15.50 6.95 1.08
C ARG A 229 16.58 7.76 0.36
N VAL A 230 16.75 9.03 0.73
CA VAL A 230 17.79 9.90 0.14
C VAL A 230 19.17 9.31 0.39
N GLU A 231 19.46 8.85 1.61
CA GLU A 231 20.74 8.22 1.95
C GLU A 231 21.00 6.96 1.13
N ARG A 232 20.03 6.05 1.05
CA ARG A 232 20.16 4.79 0.27
C ARG A 232 20.38 5.03 -1.22
N VAL A 233 19.63 5.95 -1.80
CA VAL A 233 19.79 6.34 -3.20
C VAL A 233 21.15 6.96 -3.41
N SER A 234 21.56 7.93 -2.59
CA SER A 234 22.85 8.62 -2.70
C SER A 234 24.02 7.65 -2.61
N ALA A 235 23.93 6.65 -1.73
CA ALA A 235 24.97 5.64 -1.57
C ALA A 235 25.16 4.75 -2.81
N LEU A 236 24.15 4.58 -3.65
CA LEU A 236 24.21 3.72 -4.85
C LEU A 236 24.39 4.50 -6.17
N LEU A 237 24.38 5.84 -6.15
CA LEU A 237 24.68 6.66 -7.33
C LEU A 237 26.04 6.32 -7.99
N PRO A 238 27.13 6.10 -7.22
CA PRO A 238 28.43 5.74 -7.80
C PRO A 238 28.41 4.42 -8.59
N ALA A 239 27.43 3.54 -8.34
CA ALA A 239 27.23 2.30 -9.09
C ALA A 239 26.39 2.49 -10.38
N GLY A 240 26.15 3.74 -10.81
CA GLY A 240 25.43 4.05 -12.05
C GLY A 240 23.91 3.99 -11.90
N LEU A 241 23.38 4.17 -10.69
CA LEU A 241 21.93 4.20 -10.44
C LEU A 241 21.28 5.43 -11.09
N LYS A 242 20.25 5.20 -11.93
CA LYS A 242 19.31 6.23 -12.39
C LYS A 242 18.12 6.34 -11.45
N VAL A 243 17.63 7.56 -11.24
CA VAL A 243 16.57 7.84 -10.29
C VAL A 243 15.37 8.46 -11.01
N PHE A 244 14.19 7.90 -10.79
CA PHE A 244 12.94 8.38 -11.36
C PHE A 244 11.92 8.66 -10.25
N GLY A 245 11.22 9.78 -10.35
CA GLY A 245 10.23 10.19 -9.33
C GLY A 245 9.94 11.67 -9.38
N ASP A 246 9.61 12.26 -8.21
CA ASP A 246 9.31 13.68 -8.13
C ASP A 246 10.55 14.57 -8.38
N PRO A 247 10.37 15.82 -8.86
CA PRO A 247 11.48 16.73 -9.18
C PRO A 247 12.35 17.11 -7.99
N ALA A 248 11.89 16.90 -6.73
CA ALA A 248 12.69 17.21 -5.55
C ALA A 248 13.96 16.36 -5.46
N TRP A 249 14.08 15.28 -6.21
CA TRP A 249 15.33 14.52 -6.35
C TRP A 249 16.50 15.41 -6.79
N LEU A 250 16.27 16.40 -7.64
CA LEU A 250 17.31 17.34 -8.12
C LEU A 250 18.01 18.10 -6.98
N GLN A 251 17.40 18.18 -5.80
CA GLN A 251 18.01 18.82 -4.61
C GLN A 251 19.03 17.90 -3.90
N TYR A 252 18.98 16.59 -4.17
CA TYR A 252 19.77 15.58 -3.46
C TYR A 252 20.79 14.87 -4.37
N LEU A 253 20.65 15.00 -5.67
CA LEU A 253 21.55 14.38 -6.64
C LEU A 253 22.72 15.31 -6.95
N PRO A 254 23.98 14.86 -6.74
CA PRO A 254 25.18 15.64 -7.06
C PRO A 254 25.33 15.87 -8.57
N ASP A 255 24.81 14.94 -9.38
CA ASP A 255 24.76 15.02 -10.83
C ASP A 255 23.30 14.97 -11.29
N PRO A 256 22.78 16.07 -11.90
CA PRO A 256 21.42 16.10 -12.45
C PRO A 256 21.18 15.03 -13.53
N GLU A 257 22.21 14.58 -14.22
CA GLU A 257 22.11 13.51 -15.22
C GLU A 257 21.64 12.18 -14.61
N ALA A 258 21.82 11.96 -13.31
CA ALA A 258 21.28 10.80 -12.61
C ALA A 258 19.77 10.81 -12.50
N TYR A 259 19.11 11.96 -12.71
CA TYR A 259 17.64 12.09 -12.68
C TYR A 259 17.02 11.83 -14.05
N GLY A 260 16.07 10.92 -14.12
CA GLY A 260 15.38 10.54 -15.35
C GLY A 260 13.96 11.11 -15.50
N GLY A 261 13.49 11.89 -14.50
CA GLY A 261 12.15 12.49 -14.54
C GLY A 261 11.07 11.66 -13.84
N PRO A 262 9.84 12.19 -13.79
CA PRO A 262 8.69 11.45 -13.27
C PRO A 262 8.22 10.40 -14.28
N LEU A 263 7.59 9.32 -13.75
CA LEU A 263 6.97 8.27 -14.55
C LEU A 263 5.53 8.05 -14.09
N HIS A 264 4.61 8.00 -15.04
CA HIS A 264 3.21 7.75 -14.76
C HIS A 264 2.99 6.25 -14.48
N TYR A 265 2.39 5.93 -13.32
CA TYR A 265 2.22 4.56 -12.83
C TYR A 265 1.55 3.63 -13.86
N HIS A 266 0.34 3.96 -14.33
CA HIS A 266 -0.43 3.10 -15.23
C HIS A 266 0.04 3.13 -16.70
N ARG A 267 0.68 4.22 -17.16
CA ARG A 267 1.00 4.42 -18.58
C ARG A 267 2.45 4.10 -18.93
N GLU A 268 3.36 4.26 -17.99
CA GLU A 268 4.79 4.24 -18.27
C GLU A 268 5.55 3.16 -17.49
N LEU A 269 5.27 2.97 -16.19
CA LEU A 269 6.00 2.00 -15.38
C LEU A 269 5.95 0.57 -15.92
N PRO A 270 4.82 0.05 -16.46
CA PRO A 270 4.78 -1.32 -16.97
C PRO A 270 5.81 -1.61 -18.07
N ALA A 271 6.04 -0.62 -18.93
CA ALA A 271 7.01 -0.70 -20.01
C ALA A 271 8.43 -0.33 -19.53
N PHE A 272 8.54 0.69 -18.68
CA PHE A 272 9.80 1.18 -18.16
C PHE A 272 10.60 0.11 -17.40
N TYR A 273 9.97 -0.68 -16.52
CA TYR A 273 10.66 -1.70 -15.74
C TYR A 273 11.45 -2.70 -16.60
N GLN A 274 11.00 -2.94 -17.84
CA GLN A 274 11.66 -3.82 -18.78
C GLN A 274 12.81 -3.16 -19.56
N CYS A 275 12.94 -1.84 -19.46
CA CYS A 275 14.08 -1.08 -19.99
C CYS A 275 15.24 -0.99 -18.97
N VAL A 276 15.06 -1.55 -17.78
CA VAL A 276 16.01 -1.55 -16.68
C VAL A 276 16.54 -2.97 -16.44
N GLU A 277 17.86 -3.14 -16.37
CA GLU A 277 18.45 -4.45 -16.14
C GLU A 277 18.29 -4.91 -14.68
N VAL A 278 18.50 -4.00 -13.71
CA VAL A 278 18.29 -4.24 -12.29
C VAL A 278 17.37 -3.14 -11.73
N ASN A 279 16.12 -3.48 -11.45
CA ASN A 279 15.20 -2.59 -10.75
C ASN A 279 15.49 -2.66 -9.26
N LEU A 280 15.97 -1.55 -8.67
CA LEU A 280 16.22 -1.44 -7.25
C LEU A 280 14.96 -1.03 -6.49
N ASN A 281 14.76 -1.64 -5.34
CA ASN A 281 13.70 -1.28 -4.42
C ASN A 281 14.24 -0.90 -3.05
N PHE A 282 13.75 0.22 -2.53
CA PHE A 282 13.90 0.67 -1.15
C PHE A 282 12.50 0.83 -0.57
N THR A 283 12.17 0.01 0.42
CA THR A 283 10.88 0.06 1.07
C THR A 283 10.81 1.25 2.03
N SER A 284 9.70 1.97 2.06
CA SER A 284 9.48 3.07 3.02
C SER A 284 9.46 2.55 4.45
N LEU A 285 9.89 3.37 5.41
CA LEU A 285 9.90 3.00 6.83
C LEU A 285 8.50 2.80 7.43
N GLN A 286 7.43 3.28 6.78
CA GLN A 286 6.07 2.89 7.16
C GLN A 286 5.81 1.38 6.99
N MET A 287 6.62 0.72 6.17
CA MET A 287 6.55 -0.70 5.83
C MET A 287 7.78 -1.43 6.37
N LYS A 288 8.05 -1.38 7.68
CA LYS A 288 9.25 -2.01 8.25
C LYS A 288 9.31 -3.51 7.99
N ASN A 289 8.15 -4.19 7.90
CA ASN A 289 8.08 -5.60 7.49
C ASN A 289 7.14 -5.83 6.29
N GLY A 290 6.29 -4.89 5.95
CA GLY A 290 5.37 -4.98 4.81
C GLY A 290 6.09 -4.88 3.47
N LEU A 291 5.39 -5.30 2.42
CA LEU A 291 5.88 -5.33 1.03
C LEU A 291 5.22 -4.22 0.23
N ASN A 292 6.04 -3.39 -0.40
CA ASN A 292 5.53 -2.34 -1.26
C ASN A 292 5.17 -2.87 -2.66
N GLN A 293 4.49 -2.03 -3.43
CA GLN A 293 3.93 -2.40 -4.74
C GLN A 293 4.96 -2.90 -5.75
N ARG A 294 6.19 -2.34 -5.76
CA ARG A 294 7.25 -2.76 -6.70
C ARG A 294 7.63 -4.23 -6.57
N VAL A 295 7.47 -4.80 -5.38
CA VAL A 295 7.74 -6.23 -5.14
C VAL A 295 6.85 -7.13 -5.99
N PHE A 296 5.68 -6.66 -6.38
CA PHE A 296 4.72 -7.39 -7.21
C PHE A 296 4.77 -6.94 -8.69
N ASP A 297 4.85 -5.63 -8.93
CA ASP A 297 4.75 -5.05 -10.27
C ASP A 297 5.97 -5.37 -11.14
N VAL A 298 7.19 -5.26 -10.57
CA VAL A 298 8.43 -5.51 -11.32
C VAL A 298 8.50 -6.96 -11.81
N PRO A 299 8.29 -7.98 -10.95
CA PRO A 299 8.20 -9.37 -11.42
C PRO A 299 7.05 -9.60 -12.40
N ALA A 300 5.87 -9.04 -12.17
CA ALA A 300 4.74 -9.18 -13.11
C ALA A 300 5.07 -8.67 -14.51
N ALA A 301 5.82 -7.57 -14.61
CA ALA A 301 6.33 -7.03 -15.87
C ALA A 301 7.42 -7.91 -16.50
N GLY A 302 7.88 -8.99 -15.84
CA GLY A 302 8.95 -9.86 -16.30
C GLY A 302 10.35 -9.26 -16.11
N ALA A 303 10.49 -8.25 -15.26
CA ALA A 303 11.73 -7.56 -14.96
C ALA A 303 12.38 -8.09 -13.67
N PHE A 304 13.70 -7.91 -13.56
CA PHE A 304 14.44 -8.34 -12.38
C PHE A 304 14.39 -7.29 -11.28
N LEU A 305 14.13 -7.76 -10.05
CA LEU A 305 14.06 -6.94 -8.84
C LEU A 305 15.20 -7.27 -7.88
N LEU A 306 15.88 -6.24 -7.38
CA LEU A 306 16.79 -6.30 -6.23
C LEU A 306 16.19 -5.44 -5.12
N THR A 307 15.78 -6.04 -3.99
CA THR A 307 15.03 -5.36 -2.94
C THR A 307 15.68 -5.47 -1.57
N ASP A 308 15.41 -4.52 -0.69
CA ASP A 308 15.79 -4.62 0.73
C ASP A 308 15.12 -5.84 1.37
N HIS A 309 15.88 -6.50 2.28
CA HIS A 309 15.43 -7.71 2.94
C HIS A 309 14.25 -7.43 3.89
N LYS A 310 13.18 -8.22 3.76
CA LYS A 310 12.03 -8.28 4.67
C LYS A 310 11.64 -9.73 4.87
N GLU A 311 11.34 -10.14 6.10
CA GLU A 311 10.89 -11.51 6.38
C GLU A 311 9.60 -11.86 5.60
N ALA A 312 8.70 -10.89 5.45
CA ALA A 312 7.47 -11.07 4.68
C ALA A 312 7.70 -11.44 3.19
N LEU A 313 8.89 -11.18 2.62
CA LEU A 313 9.21 -11.60 1.25
C LEU A 313 9.15 -13.12 1.10
N PHE A 314 9.60 -13.86 2.12
CA PHE A 314 9.66 -15.32 2.09
C PHE A 314 8.32 -16.01 2.39
N GLU A 315 7.29 -15.24 2.71
CA GLU A 315 5.91 -15.70 2.73
C GLU A 315 5.25 -15.60 1.35
N VAL A 316 5.81 -14.75 0.48
CA VAL A 316 5.32 -14.48 -0.88
C VAL A 316 6.15 -15.22 -1.92
N PHE A 317 7.48 -15.24 -1.76
CA PHE A 317 8.42 -15.80 -2.71
C PHE A 317 9.23 -16.94 -2.09
N GLY A 318 9.56 -17.93 -2.90
CA GLY A 318 10.56 -18.94 -2.57
C GLY A 318 12.00 -18.38 -2.61
N PRO A 319 12.97 -19.15 -2.10
CA PRO A 319 14.37 -18.72 -1.98
C PRO A 319 15.02 -18.29 -3.31
N ASP A 320 14.60 -18.92 -4.42
CA ASP A 320 15.15 -18.69 -5.77
C ASP A 320 14.24 -17.80 -6.63
N GLU A 321 13.33 -17.05 -6.02
CA GLU A 321 12.35 -16.24 -6.74
C GLU A 321 12.55 -14.74 -6.50
N VAL A 322 13.25 -14.35 -5.42
CA VAL A 322 13.54 -12.95 -5.09
C VAL A 322 14.97 -12.78 -4.62
N VAL A 323 15.59 -11.66 -4.98
CA VAL A 323 16.93 -11.29 -4.52
C VAL A 323 16.84 -10.12 -3.56
N THR A 324 17.38 -10.32 -2.36
CA THR A 324 17.35 -9.33 -1.30
C THR A 324 18.75 -8.89 -0.89
N TYR A 325 18.87 -7.73 -0.25
CA TYR A 325 20.08 -7.24 0.39
C TYR A 325 19.75 -6.72 1.80
N ARG A 326 20.72 -6.84 2.72
CA ARG A 326 20.61 -6.39 4.12
C ARG A 326 21.41 -5.12 4.40
N SER A 327 22.43 -4.84 3.59
CA SER A 327 23.23 -3.62 3.69
C SER A 327 23.44 -2.96 2.32
N LEU A 328 23.90 -1.72 2.30
CA LEU A 328 24.20 -1.00 1.07
C LEU A 328 25.44 -1.57 0.36
N GLU A 329 26.40 -2.14 1.11
CA GLU A 329 27.54 -2.86 0.59
C GLU A 329 27.08 -4.09 -0.18
N GLU A 330 26.24 -4.92 0.46
CA GLU A 330 25.64 -6.10 -0.17
C GLU A 330 24.80 -5.72 -1.40
N ALA A 331 24.07 -4.60 -1.34
CA ALA A 331 23.33 -4.09 -2.49
C ALA A 331 24.22 -3.78 -3.68
N ARG A 332 25.41 -3.16 -3.46
CA ARG A 332 26.40 -2.87 -4.50
C ARG A 332 26.99 -4.16 -5.07
N GLU A 333 27.43 -5.09 -4.22
CA GLU A 333 27.99 -6.37 -4.65
C GLU A 333 26.99 -7.16 -5.51
N LYS A 334 25.73 -7.23 -5.06
CA LYS A 334 24.66 -7.90 -5.80
C LYS A 334 24.31 -7.16 -7.10
N LEU A 335 24.29 -5.83 -7.09
CA LEU A 335 24.08 -5.05 -8.30
C LEU A 335 25.15 -5.37 -9.33
N ASP A 336 26.41 -5.31 -8.96
CA ASP A 336 27.55 -5.65 -9.84
C ASP A 336 27.46 -7.09 -10.33
N PHE A 337 27.16 -8.04 -9.46
CA PHE A 337 26.99 -9.44 -9.82
C PHE A 337 25.88 -9.62 -10.86
N TYR A 338 24.69 -9.12 -10.58
CA TYR A 338 23.55 -9.32 -11.47
C TYR A 338 23.65 -8.54 -12.78
N LEU A 339 24.41 -7.46 -12.85
CA LEU A 339 24.75 -6.80 -14.11
C LEU A 339 25.67 -7.67 -14.98
N ARG A 340 26.63 -8.39 -14.38
CA ARG A 340 27.57 -9.29 -15.10
C ARG A 340 26.93 -10.61 -15.54
N TYR A 341 25.88 -11.08 -14.86
CA TYR A 341 25.28 -12.39 -15.12
C TYR A 341 23.82 -12.29 -15.60
N PRO A 342 23.57 -11.85 -16.85
CA PRO A 342 22.22 -11.61 -17.36
C PRO A 342 21.35 -12.87 -17.42
N GLU A 343 21.91 -14.05 -17.65
CA GLU A 343 21.15 -15.30 -17.68
C GLU A 343 20.60 -15.67 -16.30
N THR A 344 21.41 -15.49 -15.26
CA THR A 344 20.95 -15.71 -13.86
C THR A 344 19.84 -14.74 -13.53
N ARG A 345 19.97 -13.48 -13.92
CA ARG A 345 18.96 -12.42 -13.72
C ARG A 345 17.64 -12.77 -14.42
N ARG A 346 17.69 -13.20 -15.70
CA ARG A 346 16.49 -13.60 -16.45
C ARG A 346 15.78 -14.79 -15.82
N ARG A 347 16.52 -15.83 -15.40
CA ARG A 347 15.96 -17.01 -14.74
C ARG A 347 15.20 -16.65 -13.46
N LEU A 348 15.79 -15.80 -12.61
CA LEU A 348 15.15 -15.34 -11.38
C LEU A 348 13.91 -14.48 -11.66
N ALA A 349 13.98 -13.55 -12.63
CA ALA A 349 12.82 -12.75 -13.03
C ALA A 349 11.68 -13.62 -13.55
N THR A 350 11.96 -14.67 -14.31
CA THR A 350 10.95 -15.63 -14.80
C THR A 350 10.26 -16.34 -13.63
N ARG A 351 11.02 -16.89 -12.68
CA ARG A 351 10.46 -17.57 -11.50
C ARG A 351 9.63 -16.62 -10.63
N ALA A 352 10.15 -15.42 -10.36
CA ALA A 352 9.41 -14.40 -9.61
C ALA A 352 8.08 -14.05 -10.29
N ARG A 353 8.08 -13.91 -11.63
CA ARG A 353 6.87 -13.66 -12.39
C ARG A 353 5.87 -14.82 -12.28
N GLU A 354 6.32 -16.06 -12.46
CA GLU A 354 5.46 -17.25 -12.32
C GLU A 354 4.79 -17.30 -10.94
N ARG A 355 5.54 -16.99 -9.88
CA ARG A 355 5.00 -16.89 -8.53
C ARG A 355 3.92 -15.82 -8.42
N VAL A 356 4.19 -14.61 -8.91
CA VAL A 356 3.22 -13.51 -8.86
C VAL A 356 1.95 -13.85 -9.63
N LEU A 357 2.08 -14.40 -10.84
CA LEU A 357 0.92 -14.77 -11.67
C LEU A 357 0.05 -15.84 -11.01
N SER A 358 0.67 -16.83 -10.37
CA SER A 358 -0.04 -17.96 -9.76
C SER A 358 -0.72 -17.66 -8.43
N GLN A 359 -0.24 -16.66 -7.66
CA GLN A 359 -0.68 -16.50 -6.27
C GLN A 359 -0.84 -15.05 -5.79
N HIS A 360 -0.34 -14.06 -6.53
CA HIS A 360 -0.21 -12.70 -6.01
C HIS A 360 -0.78 -11.63 -6.94
N THR A 361 -1.93 -11.93 -7.57
CA THR A 361 -2.72 -10.96 -8.35
C THR A 361 -3.81 -10.32 -7.49
N TYR A 362 -4.35 -9.17 -7.91
CA TYR A 362 -5.52 -8.58 -7.26
C TYR A 362 -6.72 -9.53 -7.24
N GLY A 363 -6.89 -10.39 -8.25
CA GLY A 363 -7.92 -11.45 -8.24
C GLY A 363 -7.77 -12.37 -7.04
N HIS A 364 -6.56 -12.88 -6.75
CA HIS A 364 -6.30 -13.72 -5.58
C HIS A 364 -6.60 -12.99 -4.26
N ARG A 365 -6.27 -11.69 -4.15
CA ARG A 365 -6.55 -10.91 -2.94
C ARG A 365 -8.04 -10.73 -2.72
N LEU A 366 -8.76 -10.31 -3.75
CA LEU A 366 -10.19 -10.06 -3.64
C LEU A 366 -11.00 -11.34 -3.49
N GLN A 367 -10.50 -12.48 -3.98
CA GLN A 367 -11.07 -13.77 -3.66
C GLN A 367 -11.02 -14.07 -2.14
N VAL A 368 -9.90 -13.75 -1.48
CA VAL A 368 -9.79 -13.85 0.00
C VAL A 368 -10.79 -12.92 0.68
N VAL A 369 -10.94 -11.69 0.19
CA VAL A 369 -11.93 -10.73 0.73
C VAL A 369 -13.34 -11.32 0.66
N VAL A 370 -13.76 -11.78 -0.52
CA VAL A 370 -15.09 -12.36 -0.74
C VAL A 370 -15.30 -13.61 0.13
N GLN A 371 -14.32 -14.51 0.21
CA GLN A 371 -14.39 -15.72 1.03
C GLN A 371 -14.57 -15.39 2.53
N GLN A 372 -13.82 -14.41 3.05
CA GLN A 372 -13.94 -14.00 4.45
C GLN A 372 -15.29 -13.37 4.75
N LEU A 373 -15.79 -12.48 3.88
CA LEU A 373 -17.13 -11.90 4.01
C LEU A 373 -18.20 -12.97 3.98
N THR A 374 -18.11 -13.91 3.03
CA THR A 374 -19.06 -15.04 2.92
C THR A 374 -19.07 -15.85 4.21
N ARG A 375 -17.90 -16.22 4.71
CA ARG A 375 -17.78 -17.03 5.93
C ARG A 375 -18.39 -16.34 7.14
N VAL A 376 -18.18 -15.03 7.28
CA VAL A 376 -18.57 -14.31 8.48
C VAL A 376 -20.01 -13.81 8.43
N PHE A 377 -20.42 -13.22 7.32
CA PHE A 377 -21.71 -12.52 7.25
C PHE A 377 -22.82 -13.35 6.60
N PHE A 378 -22.47 -14.33 5.74
CA PHE A 378 -23.47 -14.98 4.90
C PHE A 378 -23.57 -16.51 5.10
N SER A 379 -22.70 -17.12 5.90
CA SER A 379 -22.78 -18.56 6.18
C SER A 379 -23.97 -18.93 7.09
N PRO A 380 -24.56 -20.12 6.93
CA PRO A 380 -25.55 -20.63 7.87
C PRO A 380 -24.97 -20.65 9.30
N GLY A 381 -25.71 -20.08 10.26
CA GLY A 381 -25.26 -19.95 11.65
C GLY A 381 -24.35 -18.76 11.94
N SER A 382 -24.15 -17.85 10.97
CA SER A 382 -23.54 -16.55 11.23
C SER A 382 -24.24 -15.83 12.37
N ARG A 383 -23.48 -15.17 13.24
CA ARG A 383 -24.03 -14.26 14.27
C ARG A 383 -24.71 -13.01 13.66
N PHE A 384 -24.45 -12.76 12.39
CA PHE A 384 -25.05 -11.66 11.65
C PHE A 384 -26.30 -12.18 10.93
N PRO A 385 -27.51 -11.68 11.25
CA PRO A 385 -28.71 -12.07 10.57
C PRO A 385 -28.64 -11.66 9.10
N GLN A 386 -29.00 -12.58 8.19
CA GLN A 386 -29.02 -12.32 6.75
C GLN A 386 -29.93 -11.12 6.43
N SER A 387 -29.40 -10.15 5.73
CA SER A 387 -30.02 -8.83 5.58
C SER A 387 -31.13 -8.75 4.54
N PHE A 388 -31.33 -9.75 3.67
CA PHE A 388 -32.39 -9.73 2.69
C PHE A 388 -32.97 -11.14 2.42
N PRO A 389 -34.27 -11.37 2.65
CA PRO A 389 -34.92 -12.62 2.25
C PRO A 389 -35.11 -12.60 0.72
N GLY A 390 -34.40 -13.44 0.01
CA GLY A 390 -34.69 -13.74 -1.39
C GLY A 390 -33.55 -13.86 -2.38
N ASN A 391 -32.38 -13.32 -2.12
CA ASN A 391 -31.25 -13.48 -3.05
C ASN A 391 -30.09 -14.25 -2.39
N LYS A 392 -29.69 -15.36 -3.04
CA LYS A 392 -28.38 -15.95 -2.76
C LYS A 392 -27.33 -14.91 -3.17
N PRO A 393 -26.30 -14.69 -2.31
CA PRO A 393 -25.25 -13.70 -2.61
C PRO A 393 -24.67 -13.98 -4.01
N ALA A 394 -24.53 -12.94 -4.83
CA ALA A 394 -24.00 -13.06 -6.20
C ALA A 394 -22.63 -13.75 -6.27
N PHE A 395 -21.87 -13.71 -5.19
CA PHE A 395 -20.53 -14.30 -5.12
C PHE A 395 -20.49 -15.82 -4.82
N GLU A 396 -21.59 -16.48 -4.39
CA GLU A 396 -21.63 -17.96 -4.41
C GLU A 396 -21.43 -18.51 -5.82
N ARG A 397 -21.75 -17.70 -6.87
CA ARG A 397 -21.56 -18.06 -8.26
C ARG A 397 -20.13 -17.82 -8.78
N ALA A 398 -19.33 -17.04 -8.07
CA ALA A 398 -17.96 -16.66 -8.47
C ALA A 398 -16.87 -17.53 -7.82
N LEU A 399 -17.24 -18.43 -6.91
CA LEU A 399 -16.30 -19.40 -6.34
C LEU A 399 -16.17 -20.58 -7.33
N PRO A 400 -14.94 -21.02 -7.70
CA PRO A 400 -14.75 -22.24 -8.47
C PRO A 400 -15.31 -23.41 -7.66
N ASP A 401 -16.03 -24.31 -8.36
CA ASP A 401 -16.44 -25.60 -7.79
C ASP A 401 -15.23 -26.33 -7.20
N LYS A 402 -15.39 -26.89 -6.02
CA LYS A 402 -14.34 -27.57 -5.25
C LYS A 402 -13.78 -28.77 -5.99
#